data_bc69aa5d11bb2f87f8e0cb240391594b
#
_entry.id   bc69aa5d11bb2f87f8e0cb240391594b
#
_cell.length_a   1.000
_cell.length_b   1.000
_cell.length_c   1.000
_cell.angle_alpha   90.00
_cell.angle_beta   90.00
_cell.angle_gamma   90.00
#
_symmetry.space_group_name_H-M   'P 1'
#
loop_
_entity.id
_entity.type
_entity.pdbx_description
1 polymer ?
#
loop_
_entity_poly.entity_id
_entity_poly.type
_entity_poly.pdbx_seq_one_letter_code
_entity_poly.pdbx_strand_id
1 'polypeptide(L)'
;FDPEKGLVSKPGAKKPTYTDIFSDWLCDMAAADETLLGITPAMREGSGLVRFSKEYPDRYFDVAIAEQHAVTLAAGMACEGAKPVVAIYSTFLQRGYDQLVHDVAIQNLDVLFAIDRGGAVGPDGATHAGNLDLSYLRCVPNMVVMAPADENECRQMLSTGHRYPGPAAVRYPRGTGPGVAIEPNLDTLPIGKADVRRKGARIALLAFGAIVPAAEKAGEALGLTVVNMRFVRPLDRALILELAKSHEGFVTLEDNVVAGGAGSGVAELLAAEGIAMPMLHLGLPDAFQHHASREQLLAEAGLDVDGIRAAVLQRWPQPGTQPAARAAG
;
A
#
# COMPACT_ATOMS: atom_id res chain seq x y z
N PHE A 1 -17.18 14.64 -23.40
CA PHE A 1 -17.75 14.64 -24.75
C PHE A 1 -18.31 16.02 -25.06
N ASP A 2 -17.82 16.64 -26.11
CA ASP A 2 -18.37 17.88 -26.65
C ASP A 2 -19.20 17.50 -27.89
N PRO A 3 -20.49 17.86 -27.95
CA PRO A 3 -21.36 17.46 -29.08
C PRO A 3 -20.87 17.97 -30.44
N GLU A 4 -20.14 19.08 -30.51
CA GLU A 4 -19.61 19.66 -31.74
C GLU A 4 -18.17 19.23 -32.05
N LYS A 5 -17.35 18.94 -31.02
CA LYS A 5 -15.91 18.62 -31.13
C LYS A 5 -15.58 17.17 -30.86
N GLY A 6 -16.56 16.34 -30.47
CA GLY A 6 -16.35 14.94 -30.11
C GLY A 6 -15.61 14.76 -28.78
N LEU A 7 -14.71 13.78 -28.71
CA LEU A 7 -13.86 13.54 -27.55
C LEU A 7 -12.73 14.58 -27.52
N VAL A 8 -12.89 15.61 -26.69
CA VAL A 8 -11.85 16.61 -26.44
C VAL A 8 -11.13 16.24 -25.15
N SER A 9 -9.84 16.01 -25.20
CA SER A 9 -9.03 15.89 -23.99
C SER A 9 -8.99 17.25 -23.28
N LYS A 10 -9.28 17.29 -21.97
CA LYS A 10 -9.13 18.53 -21.19
C LYS A 10 -7.66 18.95 -21.22
N PRO A 11 -7.35 20.20 -21.61
CA PRO A 11 -5.99 20.72 -21.47
C PRO A 11 -5.69 20.89 -19.98
N GLY A 12 -4.74 20.13 -19.50
CA GLY A 12 -4.17 20.15 -18.15
C GLY A 12 -3.16 19.03 -18.04
N ALA A 13 -2.01 19.27 -17.43
CA ALA A 13 -1.03 18.21 -17.16
C ALA A 13 -1.72 17.13 -16.33
N LYS A 14 -1.96 15.95 -16.92
CA LYS A 14 -2.58 14.82 -16.23
C LYS A 14 -1.58 14.37 -15.17
N LYS A 15 -2.00 14.38 -13.90
CA LYS A 15 -1.16 13.81 -12.82
C LYS A 15 -0.90 12.34 -13.12
N PRO A 16 0.34 11.84 -12.94
CA PRO A 16 0.64 10.43 -13.14
C PRO A 16 -0.14 9.58 -12.15
N THR A 17 -0.58 8.42 -12.61
CA THR A 17 -1.13 7.38 -11.74
C THR A 17 0.00 6.57 -11.11
N TYR A 18 -0.28 5.81 -10.03
CA TYR A 18 0.70 4.88 -9.49
C TYR A 18 1.13 3.82 -10.53
N THR A 19 0.23 3.41 -11.41
CA THR A 19 0.54 2.53 -12.54
C THR A 19 1.54 3.18 -13.52
N ASP A 20 1.42 4.51 -13.77
CA ASP A 20 2.40 5.26 -14.60
C ASP A 20 3.76 5.30 -13.89
N ILE A 21 3.79 5.54 -12.57
CA ILE A 21 5.02 5.53 -11.76
C ILE A 21 5.72 4.17 -11.84
N PHE A 22 4.96 3.10 -11.68
CA PHE A 22 5.49 1.74 -11.82
C PHE A 22 6.05 1.50 -13.24
N SER A 23 5.33 1.90 -14.28
CA SER A 23 5.74 1.75 -15.68
C SER A 23 7.07 2.45 -15.97
N ASP A 24 7.21 3.70 -15.51
CA ASP A 24 8.44 4.47 -15.68
C ASP A 24 9.59 3.87 -14.88
N TRP A 25 9.35 3.52 -13.60
CA TRP A 25 10.35 2.86 -12.78
C TRP A 25 10.83 1.53 -13.36
N LEU A 26 9.91 0.71 -13.90
CA LEU A 26 10.24 -0.61 -14.47
C LEU A 26 11.20 -0.48 -15.65
N CYS A 27 10.96 0.47 -16.54
CA CYS A 27 11.83 0.72 -17.68
C CYS A 27 13.18 1.31 -17.26
N ASP A 28 13.20 2.25 -16.31
CA ASP A 28 14.43 2.86 -15.79
C ASP A 28 15.30 1.82 -15.05
N MET A 29 14.67 0.96 -14.24
CA MET A 29 15.36 -0.12 -13.53
C MET A 29 15.88 -1.19 -14.51
N ALA A 30 15.12 -1.51 -15.55
CA ALA A 30 15.54 -2.45 -16.59
C ALA A 30 16.73 -1.95 -17.41
N ALA A 31 16.86 -0.63 -17.56
CA ALA A 31 18.05 -0.02 -18.17
C ALA A 31 19.28 -0.10 -17.26
N ALA A 32 19.08 -0.11 -15.94
CA ALA A 32 20.15 -0.17 -14.95
C ALA A 32 20.54 -1.60 -14.53
N ASP A 33 19.63 -2.57 -14.68
CA ASP A 33 19.82 -3.99 -14.29
C ASP A 33 19.29 -4.93 -15.37
N GLU A 34 20.19 -5.63 -16.02
CA GLU A 34 19.88 -6.56 -17.12
C GLU A 34 19.20 -7.85 -16.63
N THR A 35 19.28 -8.15 -15.34
CA THR A 35 18.66 -9.35 -14.74
C THR A 35 17.16 -9.15 -14.46
N LEU A 36 16.65 -7.92 -14.53
CA LEU A 36 15.24 -7.61 -14.31
C LEU A 36 14.36 -8.19 -15.43
N LEU A 37 13.34 -8.94 -15.04
CA LEU A 37 12.30 -9.51 -15.93
C LEU A 37 10.91 -9.01 -15.47
N GLY A 38 10.02 -8.71 -16.41
CA GLY A 38 8.63 -8.31 -16.14
C GLY A 38 7.65 -9.41 -16.47
N ILE A 39 6.83 -9.82 -15.51
CA ILE A 39 5.82 -10.90 -15.65
C ILE A 39 4.46 -10.34 -15.31
N THR A 40 3.43 -10.68 -16.10
CA THR A 40 2.04 -10.32 -15.80
C THR A 40 1.07 -11.41 -16.23
N PRO A 41 -0.01 -11.68 -15.48
CA PRO A 41 -1.07 -12.58 -15.91
C PRO A 41 -2.17 -11.81 -16.67
N ALA A 42 -2.02 -11.65 -18.00
CA ALA A 42 -2.96 -10.99 -18.91
C ALA A 42 -3.29 -9.52 -18.59
N MET A 43 -2.37 -8.80 -17.90
CA MET A 43 -2.63 -7.44 -17.40
C MET A 43 -1.65 -6.40 -17.95
N ARG A 44 -1.14 -6.60 -19.17
CA ARG A 44 -0.13 -5.71 -19.78
C ARG A 44 -0.52 -4.23 -19.72
N GLU A 45 -1.74 -3.89 -20.12
CA GLU A 45 -2.25 -2.52 -20.13
C GLU A 45 -2.56 -2.04 -18.71
N GLY A 46 -3.28 -2.88 -17.97
CA GLY A 46 -3.77 -2.52 -16.63
C GLY A 46 -2.69 -2.39 -15.58
N SER A 47 -1.62 -3.14 -15.69
CA SER A 47 -0.47 -3.09 -14.76
C SER A 47 0.72 -2.27 -15.30
N GLY A 48 0.57 -1.52 -16.40
CA GLY A 48 1.58 -0.56 -16.87
C GLY A 48 2.79 -1.16 -17.59
N LEU A 49 2.68 -2.36 -18.20
CA LEU A 49 3.81 -3.00 -18.89
C LEU A 49 3.87 -2.74 -20.40
N VAL A 50 2.98 -1.88 -20.94
CA VAL A 50 2.94 -1.61 -22.39
C VAL A 50 4.26 -1.05 -22.92
N ARG A 51 4.88 -0.11 -22.22
CA ARG A 51 6.18 0.46 -22.57
C ARG A 51 7.27 -0.60 -22.47
N PHE A 52 7.33 -1.29 -21.33
CA PHE A 52 8.33 -2.34 -21.07
C PHE A 52 8.29 -3.47 -22.11
N SER A 53 7.10 -3.95 -22.50
CA SER A 53 6.94 -5.02 -23.51
C SER A 53 7.46 -4.64 -24.90
N LYS A 54 7.56 -3.34 -25.21
CA LYS A 54 8.10 -2.83 -26.48
C LYS A 54 9.60 -2.56 -26.42
N GLU A 55 10.09 -2.00 -25.30
CA GLU A 55 11.50 -1.65 -25.12
C GLU A 55 12.36 -2.87 -24.75
N TYR A 56 11.77 -3.84 -24.06
CA TYR A 56 12.44 -5.04 -23.57
C TYR A 56 11.66 -6.32 -23.88
N PRO A 57 11.35 -6.64 -25.15
CA PRO A 57 10.47 -7.77 -25.51
C PRO A 57 10.99 -9.13 -25.03
N ASP A 58 12.30 -9.34 -24.98
CA ASP A 58 12.92 -10.58 -24.54
C ASP A 58 12.91 -10.77 -23.00
N ARG A 59 12.54 -9.71 -22.26
CA ARG A 59 12.44 -9.69 -20.79
C ARG A 59 11.00 -9.52 -20.29
N TYR A 60 10.02 -9.57 -21.20
CA TYR A 60 8.60 -9.45 -20.92
C TYR A 60 7.87 -10.78 -21.12
N PHE A 61 7.10 -11.22 -20.11
CA PHE A 61 6.36 -12.46 -20.10
C PHE A 61 4.89 -12.21 -19.72
N ASP A 62 3.98 -12.49 -20.64
CA ASP A 62 2.54 -12.55 -20.36
C ASP A 62 2.11 -14.02 -20.32
N VAL A 63 1.67 -14.48 -19.16
CA VAL A 63 1.30 -15.88 -18.93
C VAL A 63 -0.20 -16.13 -19.10
N ALA A 64 -0.93 -15.20 -19.74
CA ALA A 64 -2.39 -15.22 -19.83
C ALA A 64 -3.04 -15.18 -18.41
N ILE A 65 -4.31 -15.58 -18.28
CA ILE A 65 -5.03 -15.59 -17.00
C ILE A 65 -4.60 -16.84 -16.18
N ALA A 66 -3.34 -16.82 -15.73
CA ALA A 66 -2.72 -17.94 -15.01
C ALA A 66 -1.83 -17.39 -13.87
N GLU A 67 -2.46 -16.84 -12.84
CA GLU A 67 -1.79 -16.14 -11.73
C GLU A 67 -0.82 -17.06 -10.97
N GLN A 68 -1.20 -18.32 -10.73
CA GLN A 68 -0.32 -19.31 -10.12
C GLN A 68 0.94 -19.54 -10.95
N HIS A 69 0.77 -19.66 -12.29
CA HIS A 69 1.91 -19.84 -13.19
C HIS A 69 2.82 -18.63 -13.21
N ALA A 70 2.26 -17.39 -13.15
CA ALA A 70 3.07 -16.18 -13.06
C ALA A 70 4.04 -16.22 -11.87
N VAL A 71 3.57 -16.65 -10.71
CA VAL A 71 4.38 -16.72 -9.49
C VAL A 71 5.40 -17.85 -9.55
N THR A 72 4.99 -19.06 -9.97
CA THR A 72 5.90 -20.22 -10.10
C THR A 72 6.98 -19.96 -11.16
N LEU A 73 6.63 -19.35 -12.30
CA LEU A 73 7.59 -18.95 -13.33
C LEU A 73 8.61 -17.95 -12.77
N ALA A 74 8.15 -16.94 -12.03
CA ALA A 74 9.03 -15.99 -11.35
C ALA A 74 10.00 -16.69 -10.39
N ALA A 75 9.50 -17.64 -9.59
CA ALA A 75 10.33 -18.42 -8.69
C ALA A 75 11.42 -19.20 -9.43
N GLY A 76 11.07 -19.90 -10.53
CA GLY A 76 12.01 -20.62 -11.36
C GLY A 76 13.09 -19.72 -11.97
N MET A 77 12.71 -18.55 -12.48
CA MET A 77 13.64 -17.57 -13.02
C MET A 77 14.58 -17.00 -11.94
N ALA A 78 14.07 -16.76 -10.73
CA ALA A 78 14.88 -16.30 -9.62
C ALA A 78 15.91 -17.33 -9.15
N CYS A 79 15.62 -18.63 -9.26
CA CYS A 79 16.60 -19.70 -9.00
C CYS A 79 17.82 -19.64 -9.92
N GLU A 80 17.66 -19.12 -11.14
CA GLU A 80 18.73 -18.94 -12.13
C GLU A 80 19.37 -17.54 -12.08
N GLY A 81 19.10 -16.75 -11.03
CA GLY A 81 19.71 -15.45 -10.79
C GLY A 81 19.05 -14.28 -11.49
N ALA A 82 17.90 -14.46 -12.13
CA ALA A 82 17.10 -13.35 -12.60
C ALA A 82 16.38 -12.64 -11.43
N LYS A 83 15.97 -11.39 -11.66
CA LYS A 83 15.17 -10.57 -10.72
C LYS A 83 13.79 -10.28 -11.30
N PRO A 84 12.86 -11.23 -11.18
CA PRO A 84 11.54 -11.07 -11.73
C PRO A 84 10.67 -10.09 -10.92
N VAL A 85 9.96 -9.23 -11.65
CA VAL A 85 8.92 -8.34 -11.15
C VAL A 85 7.57 -8.89 -11.62
N VAL A 86 6.76 -9.37 -10.68
CA VAL A 86 5.39 -9.84 -10.95
C VAL A 86 4.45 -8.66 -10.78
N ALA A 87 3.97 -8.11 -11.90
CA ALA A 87 3.00 -7.02 -11.92
C ALA A 87 1.57 -7.58 -11.98
N ILE A 88 0.87 -7.48 -10.86
CA ILE A 88 -0.42 -8.14 -10.66
C ILE A 88 -1.36 -7.27 -9.82
N TYR A 89 -2.68 -7.39 -10.04
CA TYR A 89 -3.64 -6.74 -9.15
C TYR A 89 -3.75 -7.46 -7.81
N SER A 90 -3.97 -6.69 -6.75
CA SER A 90 -4.13 -7.21 -5.39
C SER A 90 -5.13 -8.36 -5.30
N THR A 91 -6.33 -8.19 -5.86
CA THR A 91 -7.38 -9.23 -5.86
C THR A 91 -6.97 -10.50 -6.63
N PHE A 92 -6.16 -10.36 -7.70
CA PHE A 92 -5.75 -11.50 -8.52
C PHE A 92 -4.60 -12.29 -7.91
N LEU A 93 -3.75 -11.65 -7.10
CA LEU A 93 -2.68 -12.33 -6.37
C LEU A 93 -3.23 -13.38 -5.39
N GLN A 94 -4.49 -13.25 -4.94
CA GLN A 94 -5.14 -14.26 -4.11
C GLN A 94 -5.11 -15.65 -4.76
N ARG A 95 -5.16 -15.75 -6.11
CA ARG A 95 -5.08 -17.01 -6.84
C ARG A 95 -3.68 -17.60 -6.90
N GLY A 96 -2.65 -16.79 -6.68
CA GLY A 96 -1.25 -17.21 -6.64
C GLY A 96 -0.65 -17.21 -5.22
N TYR A 97 -1.48 -17.13 -4.18
CA TYR A 97 -1.01 -16.99 -2.80
C TYR A 97 -0.23 -18.23 -2.31
N ASP A 98 -0.70 -19.43 -2.61
CA ASP A 98 0.01 -20.65 -2.28
C ASP A 98 1.40 -20.68 -2.92
N GLN A 99 1.52 -20.34 -4.20
CA GLN A 99 2.79 -20.29 -4.92
C GLN A 99 3.70 -19.18 -4.37
N LEU A 100 3.16 -18.04 -3.94
CA LEU A 100 3.95 -17.01 -3.26
C LEU A 100 4.57 -17.54 -1.97
N VAL A 101 3.81 -18.29 -1.18
CA VAL A 101 4.32 -18.91 0.07
C VAL A 101 5.28 -20.06 -0.26
N HIS A 102 4.83 -21.04 -1.07
CA HIS A 102 5.53 -22.29 -1.29
C HIS A 102 6.73 -22.14 -2.22
N ASP A 103 6.54 -21.50 -3.39
CA ASP A 103 7.58 -21.47 -4.41
C ASP A 103 8.58 -20.31 -4.19
N VAL A 104 8.13 -19.20 -3.61
CA VAL A 104 8.96 -17.99 -3.45
C VAL A 104 9.45 -17.81 -2.01
N ALA A 105 8.54 -17.69 -1.04
CA ALA A 105 8.91 -17.24 0.31
C ALA A 105 9.67 -18.33 1.10
N ILE A 106 9.30 -19.60 1.00
CA ILE A 106 10.02 -20.72 1.66
C ILE A 106 11.47 -20.76 1.20
N GLN A 107 11.72 -20.53 -0.09
CA GLN A 107 13.06 -20.56 -0.68
C GLN A 107 13.80 -19.22 -0.55
N ASN A 108 13.14 -18.19 -0.01
CA ASN A 108 13.67 -16.83 0.11
C ASN A 108 14.16 -16.24 -1.22
N LEU A 109 13.41 -16.46 -2.31
CA LEU A 109 13.80 -16.04 -3.65
C LEU A 109 13.59 -14.54 -3.87
N ASP A 110 14.47 -13.94 -4.66
CA ASP A 110 14.48 -12.52 -5.02
C ASP A 110 13.39 -12.23 -6.07
N VAL A 111 12.15 -12.11 -5.64
CA VAL A 111 10.97 -11.81 -6.45
C VAL A 111 10.28 -10.56 -5.91
N LEU A 112 10.12 -9.55 -6.77
CA LEU A 112 9.34 -8.36 -6.45
C LEU A 112 7.90 -8.49 -6.94
N PHE A 113 6.94 -8.38 -6.03
CA PHE A 113 5.51 -8.28 -6.34
C PHE A 113 5.12 -6.80 -6.40
N ALA A 114 4.87 -6.27 -7.59
CA ALA A 114 4.29 -4.95 -7.81
C ALA A 114 2.76 -5.09 -7.83
N ILE A 115 2.14 -4.80 -6.70
CA ILE A 115 0.72 -5.08 -6.44
C ILE A 115 -0.09 -3.82 -6.68
N ASP A 116 -0.71 -3.73 -7.84
CA ASP A 116 -1.61 -2.64 -8.22
C ASP A 116 -3.03 -2.88 -7.67
N ARG A 117 -3.84 -1.84 -7.57
CA ARG A 117 -5.22 -1.87 -7.03
C ARG A 117 -5.30 -2.36 -5.58
N GLY A 118 -4.34 -1.99 -4.75
CA GLY A 118 -4.45 -2.18 -3.32
C GLY A 118 -5.52 -1.29 -2.68
N GLY A 119 -6.27 -1.83 -1.71
CA GLY A 119 -7.30 -1.09 -0.98
C GLY A 119 -8.61 -0.91 -1.74
N ALA A 120 -9.31 0.17 -1.44
CA ALA A 120 -10.54 0.55 -2.11
C ALA A 120 -10.28 0.91 -3.58
N VAL A 121 -10.89 0.16 -4.50
CA VAL A 121 -10.68 0.33 -5.95
C VAL A 121 -11.72 1.24 -6.59
N GLY A 122 -12.94 1.21 -6.09
CA GLY A 122 -14.01 2.09 -6.52
C GLY A 122 -14.84 1.52 -7.67
N PRO A 123 -14.74 2.09 -8.90
CA PRO A 123 -15.67 1.76 -9.98
C PRO A 123 -15.60 0.31 -10.48
N ASP A 124 -14.54 -0.42 -10.20
CA ASP A 124 -14.42 -1.84 -10.60
C ASP A 124 -15.19 -2.78 -9.65
N GLY A 125 -15.62 -2.31 -8.47
CA GLY A 125 -16.46 -3.03 -7.51
C GLY A 125 -15.74 -4.12 -6.73
N ALA A 126 -16.53 -4.94 -6.02
CA ALA A 126 -16.06 -5.93 -5.04
C ALA A 126 -15.07 -6.96 -5.61
N THR A 127 -15.23 -7.37 -6.87
CA THR A 127 -14.37 -8.37 -7.51
C THR A 127 -12.93 -7.89 -7.76
N HIS A 128 -12.71 -6.58 -7.71
CA HIS A 128 -11.40 -5.95 -7.93
C HIS A 128 -10.86 -5.25 -6.69
N ALA A 129 -11.62 -5.23 -5.59
CA ALA A 129 -11.19 -4.62 -4.33
C ALA A 129 -9.95 -5.33 -3.76
N GLY A 130 -8.90 -4.56 -3.50
CA GLY A 130 -7.62 -5.05 -2.96
C GLY A 130 -7.55 -4.86 -1.45
N ASN A 131 -8.58 -5.30 -0.73
CA ASN A 131 -8.79 -5.01 0.68
C ASN A 131 -8.26 -6.07 1.65
N LEU A 132 -7.59 -7.12 1.16
CA LEU A 132 -7.13 -8.26 1.97
C LEU A 132 -5.60 -8.44 1.93
N ASP A 133 -4.90 -7.76 1.03
CA ASP A 133 -3.51 -8.03 0.71
C ASP A 133 -2.55 -7.79 1.87
N LEU A 134 -2.70 -6.71 2.64
CA LEU A 134 -1.87 -6.48 3.81
C LEU A 134 -2.06 -7.57 4.86
N SER A 135 -3.29 -8.09 5.03
CA SER A 135 -3.60 -9.14 5.99
C SER A 135 -2.91 -10.46 5.65
N TYR A 136 -3.00 -10.92 4.39
CA TYR A 136 -2.43 -12.22 4.03
C TYR A 136 -0.93 -12.16 3.72
N LEU A 137 -0.37 -11.00 3.33
CA LEU A 137 1.06 -10.87 3.07
C LEU A 137 1.89 -10.71 4.35
N ARG A 138 1.37 -10.01 5.37
CA ARG A 138 2.16 -9.73 6.57
C ARG A 138 2.50 -10.97 7.41
N CYS A 139 1.78 -12.06 7.27
CA CYS A 139 2.06 -13.30 8.00
C CYS A 139 3.13 -14.17 7.31
N VAL A 140 3.49 -13.88 6.06
CA VAL A 140 4.45 -14.70 5.29
C VAL A 140 5.89 -14.42 5.76
N PRO A 141 6.66 -15.43 6.22
CA PRO A 141 8.06 -15.26 6.56
C PRO A 141 8.90 -14.77 5.37
N ASN A 142 10.01 -14.10 5.64
CA ASN A 142 10.96 -13.54 4.68
C ASN A 142 10.43 -12.37 3.83
N MET A 143 9.12 -12.17 3.74
CA MET A 143 8.53 -11.08 2.96
C MET A 143 8.85 -9.70 3.56
N VAL A 144 9.25 -8.77 2.69
CA VAL A 144 9.17 -7.32 2.97
C VAL A 144 7.90 -6.79 2.32
N VAL A 145 7.02 -6.16 3.11
CA VAL A 145 5.72 -5.64 2.62
C VAL A 145 5.69 -4.14 2.82
N MET A 146 5.56 -3.40 1.73
CA MET A 146 5.63 -1.94 1.67
C MET A 146 4.34 -1.33 1.10
N ALA A 147 3.94 -0.20 1.65
CA ALA A 147 2.77 0.56 1.21
C ALA A 147 3.13 2.05 1.12
N PRO A 148 3.33 2.62 -0.08
CA PRO A 148 3.75 3.99 -0.27
C PRO A 148 2.64 4.99 0.04
N ALA A 149 3.01 6.10 0.65
CA ALA A 149 2.12 7.22 0.93
C ALA A 149 1.85 8.10 -0.32
N ASP A 150 2.82 8.15 -1.23
CA ASP A 150 2.81 9.02 -2.41
C ASP A 150 3.58 8.42 -3.59
N GLU A 151 3.59 9.14 -4.70
CA GLU A 151 4.18 8.72 -5.97
C GLU A 151 5.70 8.54 -5.87
N ASN A 152 6.40 9.46 -5.20
CA ASN A 152 7.85 9.38 -5.06
C ASN A 152 8.27 8.22 -4.16
N GLU A 153 7.55 8.04 -3.05
CA GLU A 153 7.78 6.92 -2.15
C GLU A 153 7.49 5.56 -2.81
N CYS A 154 6.48 5.50 -3.73
CA CYS A 154 6.22 4.32 -4.54
C CYS A 154 7.45 3.93 -5.38
N ARG A 155 8.05 4.89 -6.08
CA ARG A 155 9.26 4.67 -6.87
C ARG A 155 10.44 4.18 -6.01
N GLN A 156 10.64 4.80 -4.84
CA GLN A 156 11.70 4.40 -3.90
C GLN A 156 11.46 3.00 -3.31
N MET A 157 10.22 2.65 -2.99
CA MET A 157 9.87 1.32 -2.49
C MET A 157 10.03 0.23 -3.53
N LEU A 158 9.70 0.49 -4.80
CA LEU A 158 9.97 -0.41 -5.90
C LEU A 158 11.47 -0.68 -6.05
N SER A 159 12.31 0.38 -5.97
CA SER A 159 13.77 0.24 -5.96
C SER A 159 14.27 -0.54 -4.73
N THR A 160 13.67 -0.30 -3.56
CA THR A 160 13.99 -1.00 -2.32
C THR A 160 13.68 -2.49 -2.44
N GLY A 161 12.49 -2.84 -2.94
CA GLY A 161 12.07 -4.22 -3.14
C GLY A 161 12.93 -4.96 -4.16
N HIS A 162 13.30 -4.32 -5.27
CA HIS A 162 14.17 -4.90 -6.29
C HIS A 162 15.60 -5.17 -5.80
N ARG A 163 16.10 -4.38 -4.84
CA ARG A 163 17.44 -4.57 -4.26
C ARG A 163 17.46 -5.44 -3.01
N TYR A 164 16.30 -5.78 -2.47
CA TYR A 164 16.21 -6.68 -1.33
C TYR A 164 16.49 -8.13 -1.78
N PRO A 165 17.44 -8.85 -1.15
CA PRO A 165 17.78 -10.22 -1.55
C PRO A 165 16.78 -11.23 -0.98
N GLY A 166 15.54 -11.17 -1.41
CA GLY A 166 14.43 -12.01 -0.97
C GLY A 166 13.09 -11.48 -1.47
N PRO A 167 11.98 -12.10 -1.08
CA PRO A 167 10.66 -11.73 -1.56
C PRO A 167 10.20 -10.37 -1.01
N ALA A 168 9.79 -9.48 -1.90
CA ALA A 168 9.27 -8.16 -1.55
C ALA A 168 7.95 -7.85 -2.24
N ALA A 169 7.09 -7.09 -1.58
CA ALA A 169 5.84 -6.60 -2.14
C ALA A 169 5.73 -5.08 -1.94
N VAL A 170 5.41 -4.38 -3.01
CA VAL A 170 5.02 -2.96 -2.99
C VAL A 170 3.56 -2.88 -3.42
N ARG A 171 2.71 -2.44 -2.51
CA ARG A 171 1.27 -2.40 -2.71
C ARG A 171 0.79 -0.96 -2.81
N TYR A 172 0.23 -0.59 -3.94
CA TYR A 172 -0.21 0.77 -4.23
C TYR A 172 -1.65 0.81 -4.80
N PRO A 173 -2.37 1.95 -4.61
CA PRO A 173 -3.78 2.04 -4.99
C PRO A 173 -3.96 2.31 -6.49
N ARG A 174 -5.20 2.11 -6.97
CA ARG A 174 -5.64 2.62 -8.27
C ARG A 174 -5.72 4.14 -8.26
N GLY A 175 -5.26 4.79 -9.32
CA GLY A 175 -5.42 6.22 -9.54
C GLY A 175 -4.17 7.05 -9.24
N THR A 176 -4.38 8.35 -9.04
CA THR A 176 -3.31 9.32 -8.80
C THR A 176 -3.05 9.49 -7.31
N GLY A 177 -1.81 9.82 -6.94
CA GLY A 177 -1.46 10.21 -5.59
C GLY A 177 -1.70 11.71 -5.31
N PRO A 178 -1.14 12.22 -4.21
CA PRO A 178 -1.27 13.63 -3.81
C PRO A 178 -0.64 14.61 -4.82
N GLY A 179 0.27 14.16 -5.68
CA GLY A 179 0.95 14.97 -6.69
C GLY A 179 2.26 15.57 -6.19
N VAL A 180 3.05 14.79 -5.47
CA VAL A 180 4.40 15.19 -5.04
C VAL A 180 5.38 15.15 -6.23
N ALA A 181 6.49 15.88 -6.10
CA ALA A 181 7.57 15.80 -7.07
C ALA A 181 8.18 14.39 -7.06
N ILE A 182 8.39 13.83 -8.24
CA ILE A 182 9.00 12.51 -8.41
C ILE A 182 10.45 12.69 -8.77
N GLU A 183 11.34 12.14 -7.96
CA GLU A 183 12.76 12.12 -8.24
C GLU A 183 13.08 10.99 -9.22
N PRO A 184 13.80 11.27 -10.33
CA PRO A 184 14.05 10.27 -11.38
C PRO A 184 15.13 9.24 -10.99
N ASN A 185 15.67 9.31 -9.78
CA ASN A 185 16.67 8.36 -9.28
C ASN A 185 16.05 6.99 -8.92
N LEU A 186 16.91 6.03 -8.60
CA LEU A 186 16.57 4.68 -8.14
C LEU A 186 16.97 4.47 -6.68
N ASP A 187 16.82 5.50 -5.86
CA ASP A 187 17.15 5.46 -4.43
C ASP A 187 16.26 4.49 -3.67
N THR A 188 16.79 3.98 -2.56
CA THR A 188 16.12 3.02 -1.69
C THR A 188 15.77 3.63 -0.34
N LEU A 189 14.76 3.08 0.31
CA LEU A 189 14.41 3.39 1.68
C LEU A 189 15.04 2.36 2.64
N PRO A 190 15.46 2.78 3.83
CA PRO A 190 15.92 1.84 4.84
C PRO A 190 14.76 0.94 5.31
N ILE A 191 14.90 -0.38 5.11
CA ILE A 191 13.86 -1.36 5.41
C ILE A 191 13.48 -1.32 6.89
N GLY A 192 12.18 -1.34 7.16
CA GLY A 192 11.61 -1.31 8.49
C GLY A 192 11.76 0.05 9.20
N LYS A 193 11.95 1.14 8.44
CA LYS A 193 12.00 2.50 8.98
C LYS A 193 10.78 3.31 8.55
N ALA A 194 10.03 3.75 9.55
CA ALA A 194 8.93 4.68 9.39
C ALA A 194 9.43 6.14 9.29
N ASP A 195 8.54 7.04 8.89
CA ASP A 195 8.81 8.46 8.77
C ASP A 195 7.81 9.28 9.61
N VAL A 196 8.34 10.07 10.55
CA VAL A 196 7.53 10.94 11.40
C VAL A 196 7.18 12.21 10.63
N ARG A 197 6.02 12.22 10.00
CA ARG A 197 5.50 13.34 9.19
C ARG A 197 5.15 14.57 10.04
N ARG A 198 4.68 14.35 11.26
CA ARG A 198 4.31 15.40 12.19
C ARG A 198 4.56 14.99 13.64
N LYS A 199 5.23 15.85 14.39
CA LYS A 199 5.31 15.71 15.84
C LYS A 199 4.12 16.43 16.50
N GLY A 200 3.44 15.76 17.38
CA GLY A 200 2.30 16.25 18.15
C GLY A 200 2.30 15.66 19.56
N ALA A 201 1.13 15.57 20.18
CA ALA A 201 0.99 15.09 21.54
C ALA A 201 -0.21 14.14 21.69
N ARG A 202 -0.30 13.48 22.80
CA ARG A 202 -1.39 12.62 23.27
C ARG A 202 -1.58 11.34 22.44
N ILE A 203 -1.95 11.48 21.16
CA ILE A 203 -2.29 10.34 20.30
C ILE A 203 -1.34 10.33 19.11
N ALA A 204 -0.86 9.14 18.73
CA ALA A 204 -0.11 8.95 17.49
C ALA A 204 -0.98 8.24 16.43
N LEU A 205 -1.08 8.84 15.26
CA LEU A 205 -1.68 8.26 14.06
C LEU A 205 -0.60 7.48 13.33
N LEU A 206 -0.72 6.16 13.27
CA LEU A 206 0.19 5.24 12.58
C LEU A 206 -0.46 4.82 11.25
N ALA A 207 -0.13 5.52 10.17
CA ALA A 207 -0.81 5.36 8.88
C ALA A 207 0.04 4.54 7.90
N PHE A 208 -0.62 3.67 7.13
CA PHE A 208 -0.01 2.78 6.16
C PHE A 208 -0.52 3.09 4.75
N GLY A 209 0.40 3.44 3.84
CA GLY A 209 0.07 3.62 2.43
C GLY A 209 -0.67 4.93 2.12
N ALA A 210 -1.48 4.89 1.07
CA ALA A 210 -2.13 6.07 0.49
C ALA A 210 -3.16 6.79 1.39
N ILE A 211 -3.36 6.32 2.63
CA ILE A 211 -4.16 6.99 3.65
C ILE A 211 -3.36 8.06 4.43
N VAL A 212 -2.03 8.06 4.34
CA VAL A 212 -1.15 9.00 5.04
C VAL A 212 -1.52 10.46 4.83
N PRO A 213 -1.81 10.94 3.60
CA PRO A 213 -2.19 12.35 3.40
C PRO A 213 -3.47 12.77 4.13
N ALA A 214 -4.44 11.86 4.29
CA ALA A 214 -5.64 12.13 5.09
C ALA A 214 -5.31 12.17 6.59
N ALA A 215 -4.44 11.26 7.05
CA ALA A 215 -3.95 11.24 8.44
C ALA A 215 -3.16 12.51 8.78
N GLU A 216 -2.33 13.04 7.87
CA GLU A 216 -1.58 14.30 8.07
C GLU A 216 -2.52 15.47 8.33
N LYS A 217 -3.54 15.65 7.47
CA LYS A 217 -4.54 16.72 7.63
C LYS A 217 -5.35 16.57 8.91
N ALA A 218 -5.76 15.36 9.27
CA ALA A 218 -6.48 15.10 10.52
C ALA A 218 -5.59 15.35 11.74
N GLY A 219 -4.34 14.91 11.68
CA GLY A 219 -3.34 15.11 12.74
C GLY A 219 -2.98 16.58 12.94
N GLU A 220 -2.87 17.36 11.86
CA GLU A 220 -2.67 18.81 11.92
C GLU A 220 -3.83 19.50 12.64
N ALA A 221 -5.06 19.19 12.24
CA ALA A 221 -6.27 19.79 12.81
C ALA A 221 -6.46 19.48 14.31
N LEU A 222 -5.95 18.33 14.78
CA LEU A 222 -6.09 17.88 16.17
C LEU A 222 -4.81 18.00 17.01
N GLY A 223 -3.71 18.46 16.45
CA GLY A 223 -2.43 18.58 17.15
C GLY A 223 -1.74 17.26 17.46
N LEU A 224 -1.98 16.20 16.68
CA LEU A 224 -1.52 14.83 16.94
C LEU A 224 -0.18 14.53 16.26
N THR A 225 0.50 13.49 16.76
CA THR A 225 1.64 12.90 16.04
C THR A 225 1.13 12.10 14.84
N VAL A 226 1.81 12.21 13.68
CA VAL A 226 1.50 11.44 12.48
C VAL A 226 2.75 10.74 11.99
N VAL A 227 2.64 9.45 11.78
CA VAL A 227 3.72 8.59 11.30
C VAL A 227 3.27 7.89 10.01
N ASN A 228 4.03 8.06 8.96
CA ASN A 228 3.98 7.19 7.80
C ASN A 228 4.77 5.92 8.11
N MET A 229 4.08 4.83 8.31
CA MET A 229 4.69 3.56 8.71
C MET A 229 5.50 2.91 7.60
N ARG A 230 5.23 3.21 6.32
CA ARG A 230 5.93 2.70 5.14
C ARG A 230 5.90 1.19 5.00
N PHE A 231 6.36 0.49 6.04
CA PHE A 231 6.53 -0.96 6.07
C PHE A 231 5.46 -1.61 6.95
N VAL A 232 4.68 -2.49 6.35
CA VAL A 232 3.76 -3.38 7.07
C VAL A 232 4.55 -4.54 7.68
N ARG A 233 5.63 -4.96 6.99
CA ARG A 233 6.60 -5.94 7.45
C ARG A 233 7.98 -5.64 6.85
N PRO A 234 9.06 -5.54 7.67
CA PRO A 234 9.00 -5.44 9.13
C PRO A 234 8.49 -4.07 9.59
N LEU A 235 7.81 -4.03 10.73
CA LEU A 235 7.44 -2.78 11.39
C LEU A 235 8.67 -2.07 11.99
N ASP A 236 8.64 -0.73 12.08
CA ASP A 236 9.62 0.03 12.87
C ASP A 236 9.34 -0.14 14.37
N ARG A 237 9.79 -1.29 14.90
CA ARG A 237 9.62 -1.64 16.31
C ARG A 237 10.20 -0.57 17.25
N ALA A 238 11.36 0.00 16.91
CA ALA A 238 12.01 0.97 17.76
C ALA A 238 11.17 2.25 17.92
N LEU A 239 10.64 2.78 16.80
CA LEU A 239 9.79 3.95 16.81
C LEU A 239 8.46 3.69 17.55
N ILE A 240 7.81 2.54 17.30
CA ILE A 240 6.56 2.18 17.98
C ILE A 240 6.76 2.15 19.51
N LEU A 241 7.85 1.54 19.98
CA LEU A 241 8.15 1.47 21.42
C LEU A 241 8.53 2.83 22.01
N GLU A 242 9.18 3.71 21.24
CA GLU A 242 9.47 5.08 21.66
C GLU A 242 8.17 5.88 21.83
N LEU A 243 7.29 5.82 20.83
CA LEU A 243 5.99 6.50 20.88
C LEU A 243 5.10 5.98 22.01
N ALA A 244 5.15 4.69 22.31
CA ALA A 244 4.39 4.10 23.40
C ALA A 244 4.75 4.65 24.78
N LYS A 245 5.95 5.21 24.95
CA LYS A 245 6.39 5.84 26.22
C LYS A 245 5.85 7.25 26.40
N SER A 246 5.45 7.92 25.33
CA SER A 246 5.13 9.35 25.31
C SER A 246 3.70 9.68 24.87
N HIS A 247 2.92 8.69 24.43
CA HIS A 247 1.56 8.87 23.94
C HIS A 247 0.54 8.11 24.79
N GLU A 248 -0.66 8.63 24.88
CA GLU A 248 -1.80 8.06 25.63
C GLU A 248 -2.51 6.93 24.84
N GLY A 249 -2.33 6.90 23.52
CA GLY A 249 -2.96 5.91 22.65
C GLY A 249 -2.49 6.00 21.21
N PHE A 250 -2.78 4.93 20.44
CA PHE A 250 -2.48 4.84 19.03
C PHE A 250 -3.74 4.68 18.20
N VAL A 251 -3.73 5.31 17.03
CA VAL A 251 -4.71 5.05 15.97
C VAL A 251 -3.96 4.48 14.78
N THR A 252 -4.27 3.28 14.37
CA THR A 252 -3.73 2.72 13.12
C THR A 252 -4.70 2.97 11.98
N LEU A 253 -4.17 3.33 10.80
CA LEU A 253 -4.97 3.67 9.62
C LEU A 253 -4.43 2.90 8.41
N GLU A 254 -5.32 2.17 7.75
CA GLU A 254 -5.00 1.36 6.58
C GLU A 254 -6.21 1.26 5.62
N ASP A 255 -5.99 1.29 4.32
CA ASP A 255 -7.04 0.97 3.35
C ASP A 255 -7.06 -0.53 3.02
N ASN A 256 -7.14 -1.31 4.05
CA ASN A 256 -7.25 -2.77 4.11
C ASN A 256 -8.27 -3.12 5.20
N VAL A 257 -8.81 -4.33 5.23
CA VAL A 257 -9.63 -4.77 6.37
C VAL A 257 -8.82 -4.73 7.66
N VAL A 258 -9.47 -4.38 8.76
CA VAL A 258 -8.81 -4.33 10.09
C VAL A 258 -8.33 -5.71 10.52
N ALA A 259 -9.12 -6.75 10.21
CA ALA A 259 -8.82 -8.12 10.60
C ALA A 259 -7.50 -8.63 10.01
N GLY A 260 -6.52 -8.89 10.89
CA GLY A 260 -5.19 -9.35 10.49
C GLY A 260 -4.36 -8.31 9.72
N GLY A 261 -4.82 -7.07 9.55
CA GLY A 261 -4.16 -6.01 8.80
C GLY A 261 -2.90 -5.44 9.49
N ALA A 262 -2.41 -4.34 8.96
CA ALA A 262 -1.20 -3.68 9.46
C ALA A 262 -1.34 -3.21 10.91
N GLY A 263 -2.51 -2.67 11.27
CA GLY A 263 -2.84 -2.28 12.63
C GLY A 263 -2.83 -3.44 13.62
N SER A 264 -3.30 -4.62 13.21
CA SER A 264 -3.19 -5.85 14.01
C SER A 264 -1.71 -6.18 14.32
N GLY A 265 -0.81 -5.98 13.35
CA GLY A 265 0.64 -6.17 13.57
C GLY A 265 1.22 -5.25 14.64
N VAL A 266 0.77 -3.99 14.70
CA VAL A 266 1.17 -3.06 15.76
C VAL A 266 0.67 -3.54 17.13
N ALA A 267 -0.59 -4.00 17.21
CA ALA A 267 -1.16 -4.54 18.44
C ALA A 267 -0.42 -5.80 18.93
N GLU A 268 -0.12 -6.73 18.02
CA GLU A 268 0.66 -7.94 18.29
C GLU A 268 2.06 -7.60 18.83
N LEU A 269 2.74 -6.61 18.23
CA LEU A 269 4.04 -6.15 18.69
C LEU A 269 3.97 -5.60 20.10
N LEU A 270 3.02 -4.72 20.40
CA LEU A 270 2.85 -4.14 21.74
C LEU A 270 2.51 -5.21 22.78
N ALA A 271 1.65 -6.16 22.43
CA ALA A 271 1.31 -7.28 23.32
C ALA A 271 2.51 -8.18 23.62
N ALA A 272 3.35 -8.47 22.62
CA ALA A 272 4.59 -9.24 22.79
C ALA A 272 5.61 -8.53 23.69
N GLU A 273 5.59 -7.18 23.72
CA GLU A 273 6.43 -6.36 24.60
C GLU A 273 5.80 -6.13 25.99
N GLY A 274 4.62 -6.68 26.26
CA GLY A 274 3.91 -6.47 27.52
C GLY A 274 3.36 -5.07 27.72
N ILE A 275 3.17 -4.31 26.66
CA ILE A 275 2.70 -2.91 26.69
C ILE A 275 1.20 -2.86 26.47
N ALA A 276 0.45 -2.43 27.49
CA ALA A 276 -0.98 -2.16 27.41
C ALA A 276 -1.21 -0.73 26.87
N MET A 277 -1.37 -0.60 25.54
CA MET A 277 -1.62 0.67 24.87
C MET A 277 -3.08 0.74 24.42
N PRO A 278 -3.85 1.80 24.76
CA PRO A 278 -5.14 2.04 24.17
C PRO A 278 -5.02 2.22 22.64
N MET A 279 -5.74 1.41 21.88
CA MET A 279 -5.69 1.45 20.41
C MET A 279 -7.07 1.66 19.80
N LEU A 280 -7.07 2.30 18.64
CA LEU A 280 -8.18 2.40 17.72
C LEU A 280 -7.68 1.98 16.34
N HIS A 281 -8.34 1.01 15.71
CA HIS A 281 -8.02 0.57 14.37
C HIS A 281 -9.04 1.14 13.39
N LEU A 282 -8.57 1.91 12.41
CA LEU A 282 -9.38 2.44 11.31
C LEU A 282 -8.92 1.76 10.02
N GLY A 283 -9.86 1.08 9.38
CA GLY A 283 -9.63 0.34 8.15
C GLY A 283 -10.93 0.11 7.41
N LEU A 284 -10.87 -0.62 6.31
CA LEU A 284 -12.07 -0.98 5.55
C LEU A 284 -12.98 -1.88 6.39
N PRO A 285 -14.31 -1.74 6.24
CA PRO A 285 -15.27 -2.52 7.01
C PRO A 285 -15.20 -4.01 6.69
N ASP A 286 -15.72 -4.85 7.58
CA ASP A 286 -15.93 -6.29 7.37
C ASP A 286 -17.13 -6.52 6.44
N ALA A 287 -16.98 -6.02 5.20
CA ALA A 287 -18.00 -6.14 4.15
C ALA A 287 -17.35 -5.98 2.77
N PHE A 288 -17.89 -6.65 1.76
CA PHE A 288 -17.49 -6.40 0.38
C PHE A 288 -18.01 -5.06 -0.09
N GLN A 289 -17.11 -4.27 -0.70
CA GLN A 289 -17.41 -2.92 -1.13
C GLN A 289 -18.25 -2.93 -2.42
N HIS A 290 -19.24 -2.02 -2.50
CA HIS A 290 -20.01 -1.78 -3.73
C HIS A 290 -19.27 -0.90 -4.74
N HIS A 291 -19.88 -0.66 -5.89
CA HIS A 291 -19.35 0.25 -6.90
C HIS A 291 -19.55 1.71 -6.47
N ALA A 292 -18.48 2.48 -6.40
CA ALA A 292 -18.50 3.92 -6.12
C ALA A 292 -17.18 4.56 -6.60
N SER A 293 -16.90 5.81 -6.30
CA SER A 293 -15.52 6.31 -6.41
C SER A 293 -14.68 5.83 -5.21
N ARG A 294 -13.36 5.80 -5.39
CA ARG A 294 -12.46 5.45 -4.27
C ARG A 294 -12.65 6.39 -3.08
N GLU A 295 -12.80 7.68 -3.35
CA GLU A 295 -13.01 8.73 -2.34
C GLU A 295 -14.31 8.50 -1.55
N GLN A 296 -15.39 8.13 -2.23
CA GLN A 296 -16.66 7.80 -1.58
C GLN A 296 -16.52 6.60 -0.67
N LEU A 297 -15.89 5.50 -1.13
CA LEU A 297 -15.68 4.30 -0.33
C LEU A 297 -14.82 4.57 0.91
N LEU A 298 -13.78 5.40 0.79
CA LEU A 298 -12.96 5.81 1.92
C LEU A 298 -13.74 6.69 2.91
N ALA A 299 -14.57 7.60 2.44
CA ALA A 299 -15.44 8.42 3.30
C ALA A 299 -16.47 7.57 4.04
N GLU A 300 -17.13 6.62 3.35
CA GLU A 300 -18.07 5.67 3.97
C GLU A 300 -17.40 4.79 5.03
N ALA A 301 -16.11 4.44 4.82
CA ALA A 301 -15.30 3.71 5.79
C ALA A 301 -14.76 4.60 6.94
N GLY A 302 -15.02 5.91 6.91
CA GLY A 302 -14.46 6.86 7.89
C GLY A 302 -12.95 7.05 7.78
N LEU A 303 -12.39 6.82 6.58
CA LEU A 303 -10.96 6.93 6.29
C LEU A 303 -10.61 8.24 5.58
N ASP A 304 -11.55 9.14 5.38
CA ASP A 304 -11.31 10.53 4.98
C ASP A 304 -10.92 11.39 6.21
N VAL A 305 -10.57 12.65 5.96
CA VAL A 305 -10.10 13.56 7.02
C VAL A 305 -11.14 13.74 8.13
N ASP A 306 -12.40 13.89 7.78
CA ASP A 306 -13.46 14.15 8.76
C ASP A 306 -13.84 12.88 9.54
N GLY A 307 -13.87 11.73 8.89
CA GLY A 307 -14.08 10.43 9.54
C GLY A 307 -12.98 10.09 10.54
N ILE A 308 -11.71 10.28 10.15
CA ILE A 308 -10.56 10.08 11.05
C ILE A 308 -10.67 11.00 12.27
N ARG A 309 -10.95 12.30 12.06
CA ARG A 309 -11.12 13.27 13.16
C ARG A 309 -12.26 12.87 14.09
N ALA A 310 -13.41 12.54 13.53
CA ALA A 310 -14.58 12.12 14.32
C ALA A 310 -14.30 10.89 15.17
N ALA A 311 -13.67 9.86 14.60
CA ALA A 311 -13.30 8.62 15.30
C ALA A 311 -12.31 8.88 16.44
N VAL A 312 -11.29 9.71 16.22
CA VAL A 312 -10.32 10.10 17.26
C VAL A 312 -11.00 10.85 18.39
N LEU A 313 -11.83 11.88 18.09
CA LEU A 313 -12.54 12.66 19.09
C LEU A 313 -13.58 11.84 19.87
N GLN A 314 -14.22 10.88 19.22
CA GLN A 314 -15.13 9.97 19.90
C GLN A 314 -14.40 9.07 20.91
N ARG A 315 -13.21 8.58 20.56
CA ARG A 315 -12.41 7.67 21.42
C ARG A 315 -11.65 8.43 22.50
N TRP A 316 -11.14 9.64 22.19
CA TRP A 316 -10.40 10.51 23.10
C TRP A 316 -10.95 11.94 23.03
N PRO A 317 -12.01 12.25 23.77
CA PRO A 317 -12.60 13.59 23.79
C PRO A 317 -11.58 14.65 24.23
N GLN A 318 -11.65 15.83 23.62
CA GLN A 318 -10.85 16.97 24.09
C GLN A 318 -11.40 17.50 25.42
N PRO A 319 -10.55 17.98 26.35
CA PRO A 319 -11.03 18.61 27.57
C PRO A 319 -11.97 19.77 27.25
N GLY A 320 -13.21 19.74 27.76
CA GLY A 320 -14.22 20.79 27.54
C GLY A 320 -15.25 20.51 26.43
N THR A 321 -15.09 19.46 25.64
CA THR A 321 -16.15 19.00 24.71
C THR A 321 -16.97 17.91 25.39
N GLN A 322 -18.16 18.23 25.88
CA GLN A 322 -19.11 17.20 26.28
C GLN A 322 -19.58 16.46 25.02
N PRO A 323 -19.58 15.10 25.01
CA PRO A 323 -20.22 14.38 23.95
C PRO A 323 -21.71 14.74 23.94
N ALA A 324 -22.26 15.10 22.76
CA ALA A 324 -23.69 15.26 22.61
C ALA A 324 -24.37 13.97 23.13
N ALA A 325 -25.26 14.13 24.09
CA ALA A 325 -26.01 13.03 24.68
C ALA A 325 -26.66 12.24 23.54
N ARG A 326 -26.36 10.94 23.46
CA ARG A 326 -27.12 10.03 22.58
C ARG A 326 -28.59 10.14 22.97
N ALA A 327 -29.42 10.67 22.10
CA ALA A 327 -30.86 10.55 22.24
C ALA A 327 -31.18 9.06 22.25
N ALA A 328 -31.63 8.55 23.39
CA ALA A 328 -32.17 7.21 23.52
C ALA A 328 -33.47 7.20 22.68
N GLY A 329 -33.51 6.41 21.64
CA GLY A 329 -34.66 6.08 20.82
C GLY A 329 -34.59 4.63 20.42
#